data_223967778d98a020ca2dccf82e8ed822
#
_entry.id   223967778d98a020ca2dccf82e8ed822
#
_cell.length_a   1.000
_cell.length_b   1.000
_cell.length_c   1.000
_cell.angle_alpha   90.00
_cell.angle_beta   90.00
_cell.angle_gamma   90.00
#
_symmetry.space_group_name_H-M   'P 1'
#
loop_
_entity.id
_entity.type
_entity.pdbx_description
1 polymer ?
#
loop_
_entity_poly.entity_id
_entity_poly.type
_entity_poly.pdbx_seq_one_letter_code
_entity_poly.pdbx_strand_id
1 'polypeptide(L)'
;VIEGKEMKFLKTVSIVLSAWLVGSFSFAAGGGGYVKDFDFSFEGPFGAYDQTQLQRGLKVYTEVCSSCHGLKYVPLRTLADKDGLGYSEDQVRAYAEYYEIFDPELDDYRAAVPADHFPAVVDAGAPDLSLMAKARAGFHGPYGTGISQLVNGMGGPEYIASLLTGYTGEEKEEYGSVFYENTAYPGKWIAMAPPLYGEDVDYDDGHANDIYSEAQDVAAFLMWAAEPKMMARKHSGFVGVLFLVLLSVLLYLTNKRLWAPIKKESISS
;
A
#
# COMPACT_ATOMS: atom_id res chain seq x y z
N VAL A 1 -16.99 -53.66 0.35
CA VAL A 1 -17.64 -52.65 1.27
C VAL A 1 -16.69 -51.50 1.60
N ILE A 2 -15.35 -51.64 1.52
CA ILE A 2 -14.36 -50.60 1.83
C ILE A 2 -14.15 -49.61 0.69
N GLU A 3 -14.22 -50.04 -0.57
CA GLU A 3 -14.04 -49.21 -1.76
C GLU A 3 -15.11 -48.11 -1.91
N GLY A 4 -16.34 -48.39 -1.48
CA GLY A 4 -17.42 -47.43 -1.55
C GLY A 4 -17.34 -46.27 -0.53
N LYS A 5 -16.61 -46.45 0.58
CA LYS A 5 -16.41 -45.44 1.62
C LYS A 5 -15.30 -44.43 1.25
N GLU A 6 -14.21 -44.94 0.68
CA GLU A 6 -13.10 -44.11 0.18
C GLU A 6 -13.55 -43.20 -0.96
N MET A 7 -14.32 -43.73 -1.88
CA MET A 7 -14.82 -42.98 -3.04
C MET A 7 -15.85 -41.89 -2.64
N LYS A 8 -16.67 -42.16 -1.60
CA LYS A 8 -17.57 -41.15 -1.03
C LYS A 8 -16.79 -40.03 -0.31
N PHE A 9 -15.74 -40.37 0.44
CA PHE A 9 -14.89 -39.43 1.13
C PHE A 9 -14.15 -38.50 0.14
N LEU A 10 -13.54 -39.07 -0.92
CA LEU A 10 -12.89 -38.29 -1.98
C LEU A 10 -13.89 -37.34 -2.68
N LYS A 11 -15.12 -37.78 -2.99
CA LYS A 11 -16.16 -36.93 -3.60
C LYS A 11 -16.59 -35.81 -2.66
N THR A 12 -16.72 -36.08 -1.37
CA THR A 12 -17.10 -35.06 -0.38
C THR A 12 -15.99 -34.02 -0.20
N VAL A 13 -14.72 -34.45 -0.13
CA VAL A 13 -13.58 -33.56 -0.05
C VAL A 13 -13.43 -32.70 -1.32
N SER A 14 -13.68 -33.28 -2.52
CA SER A 14 -13.64 -32.55 -3.77
C SER A 14 -14.76 -31.50 -3.86
N ILE A 15 -15.97 -31.82 -3.37
CA ILE A 15 -17.11 -30.87 -3.35
C ILE A 15 -16.88 -29.75 -2.34
N VAL A 16 -16.30 -30.05 -1.18
CA VAL A 16 -15.96 -29.03 -0.17
C VAL A 16 -14.84 -28.12 -0.68
N LEU A 17 -13.82 -28.67 -1.34
CA LEU A 17 -12.73 -27.87 -1.94
C LEU A 17 -13.22 -26.97 -3.09
N SER A 18 -14.13 -27.49 -3.92
CA SER A 18 -14.73 -26.68 -5.00
C SER A 18 -15.71 -25.62 -4.47
N ALA A 19 -16.44 -25.89 -3.39
CA ALA A 19 -17.30 -24.90 -2.74
C ALA A 19 -16.48 -23.77 -2.06
N TRP A 20 -15.29 -24.05 -1.55
CA TRP A 20 -14.35 -23.04 -1.03
C TRP A 20 -13.77 -22.16 -2.13
N LEU A 21 -13.55 -22.70 -3.32
CA LEU A 21 -13.05 -21.94 -4.47
C LEU A 21 -14.09 -21.02 -5.11
N VAL A 22 -15.37 -21.30 -4.96
CA VAL A 22 -16.46 -20.49 -5.56
C VAL A 22 -16.94 -19.37 -4.62
N GLY A 23 -16.62 -19.44 -3.32
CA GLY A 23 -17.12 -18.54 -2.28
C GLY A 23 -16.50 -17.14 -2.19
N SER A 24 -15.57 -16.75 -3.07
CA SER A 24 -14.76 -15.53 -2.88
C SER A 24 -14.90 -14.48 -3.97
N PHE A 25 -15.91 -14.52 -4.82
CA PHE A 25 -16.21 -13.40 -5.71
C PHE A 25 -17.24 -12.47 -5.07
N SER A 26 -16.87 -11.80 -3.99
CA SER A 26 -17.55 -10.59 -3.58
C SER A 26 -17.12 -9.47 -4.52
N PHE A 27 -17.85 -9.27 -5.62
CA PHE A 27 -17.82 -8.01 -6.33
C PHE A 27 -18.38 -6.95 -5.38
N ALA A 28 -17.50 -6.16 -4.77
CA ALA A 28 -17.93 -4.91 -4.18
C ALA A 28 -18.52 -4.08 -5.31
N ALA A 29 -19.84 -3.91 -5.29
CA ALA A 29 -20.59 -3.07 -6.22
C ALA A 29 -20.34 -1.60 -5.85
N GLY A 30 -19.16 -1.11 -6.17
CA GLY A 30 -18.84 0.31 -6.25
C GLY A 30 -18.43 0.56 -7.69
N GLY A 31 -19.07 1.50 -8.38
CA GLY A 31 -18.65 1.94 -9.71
C GLY A 31 -17.19 2.41 -9.61
N GLY A 32 -16.26 1.48 -9.82
CA GLY A 32 -14.83 1.74 -9.71
C GLY A 32 -14.40 2.67 -10.84
N GLY A 33 -13.72 3.75 -10.49
CA GLY A 33 -13.01 4.57 -11.46
C GLY A 33 -11.96 3.75 -12.21
N TYR A 34 -11.45 4.29 -13.29
CA TYR A 34 -10.36 3.68 -14.06
C TYR A 34 -9.03 3.90 -13.35
N VAL A 35 -8.43 2.81 -12.86
CA VAL A 35 -7.10 2.84 -12.26
C VAL A 35 -6.09 2.31 -13.27
N LYS A 36 -5.13 3.17 -13.66
CA LYS A 36 -4.03 2.82 -14.55
C LYS A 36 -2.98 2.05 -13.75
N ASP A 37 -2.36 1.10 -14.41
CA ASP A 37 -1.20 0.38 -13.90
C ASP A 37 0.05 1.27 -14.00
N PHE A 38 0.71 1.49 -12.87
CA PHE A 38 1.98 2.19 -12.77
C PHE A 38 3.01 1.22 -12.21
N ASP A 39 4.17 1.16 -12.82
CA ASP A 39 5.27 0.31 -12.36
C ASP A 39 5.95 0.92 -11.13
N PHE A 40 5.87 0.24 -10.00
CA PHE A 40 6.56 0.64 -8.78
C PHE A 40 7.66 -0.35 -8.40
N SER A 41 8.82 0.16 -8.02
CA SER A 41 10.00 -0.64 -7.63
C SER A 41 9.75 -1.60 -6.47
N PHE A 42 8.80 -1.27 -5.61
CA PHE A 42 8.43 -2.05 -4.43
C PHE A 42 7.37 -3.12 -4.69
N GLU A 43 6.96 -3.37 -5.91
CA GLU A 43 6.00 -4.41 -6.23
C GLU A 43 6.56 -5.83 -6.09
N GLY A 44 5.65 -6.80 -6.01
CA GLY A 44 6.01 -8.19 -5.87
C GLY A 44 6.72 -8.56 -4.57
N PRO A 45 7.07 -9.84 -4.40
CA PRO A 45 7.65 -10.35 -3.16
C PRO A 45 9.09 -9.89 -2.91
N PHE A 46 9.82 -9.49 -3.95
CA PHE A 46 11.22 -9.10 -3.89
C PHE A 46 11.45 -7.61 -4.22
N GLY A 47 10.42 -6.88 -4.58
CA GLY A 47 10.52 -5.45 -4.85
C GLY A 47 10.88 -4.67 -3.59
N ALA A 48 11.61 -3.55 -3.77
CA ALA A 48 12.07 -2.69 -2.70
C ALA A 48 11.79 -1.22 -3.02
N TYR A 49 11.64 -0.40 -1.99
CA TYR A 49 11.51 1.04 -2.17
C TYR A 49 12.76 1.62 -2.85
N ASP A 50 12.53 2.48 -3.83
CA ASP A 50 13.57 3.34 -4.39
C ASP A 50 13.69 4.60 -3.52
N GLN A 51 14.84 4.75 -2.88
CA GLN A 51 15.11 5.84 -1.94
C GLN A 51 15.00 7.22 -2.60
N THR A 52 15.52 7.38 -3.81
CA THR A 52 15.46 8.65 -4.54
C THR A 52 14.03 8.99 -4.95
N GLN A 53 13.25 8.00 -5.38
CA GLN A 53 11.83 8.18 -5.64
C GLN A 53 11.07 8.62 -4.39
N LEU A 54 11.33 8.00 -3.24
CA LEU A 54 10.69 8.42 -1.98
C LEU A 54 11.06 9.85 -1.57
N GLN A 55 12.32 10.26 -1.80
CA GLN A 55 12.78 11.62 -1.50
C GLN A 55 12.10 12.66 -2.40
N ARG A 56 11.97 12.38 -3.70
CA ARG A 56 11.20 13.22 -4.63
C ARG A 56 9.73 13.27 -4.22
N GLY A 57 9.13 12.14 -3.89
CA GLY A 57 7.74 12.07 -3.41
C GLY A 57 7.50 12.84 -2.11
N LEU A 58 8.45 12.84 -1.17
CA LEU A 58 8.40 13.70 0.01
C LEU A 58 8.43 15.18 -0.39
N LYS A 59 9.23 15.57 -1.38
CA LYS A 59 9.30 16.94 -1.87
C LYS A 59 7.94 17.37 -2.46
N VAL A 60 7.34 16.56 -3.32
CA VAL A 60 5.98 16.82 -3.86
C VAL A 60 4.96 16.92 -2.73
N TYR A 61 5.00 16.02 -1.75
CA TYR A 61 4.10 16.12 -0.59
C TYR A 61 4.29 17.44 0.15
N THR A 62 5.54 17.84 0.43
CA THR A 62 5.85 19.02 1.22
C THR A 62 5.44 20.32 0.51
N GLU A 63 5.71 20.41 -0.78
CA GLU A 63 5.48 21.65 -1.55
C GLU A 63 4.04 21.80 -2.05
N VAL A 64 3.35 20.69 -2.34
CA VAL A 64 2.01 20.71 -2.92
C VAL A 64 0.93 20.22 -1.94
N CYS A 65 1.11 19.04 -1.35
CA CYS A 65 0.02 18.34 -0.64
C CYS A 65 -0.16 18.77 0.81
N SER A 66 0.93 19.16 1.48
CA SER A 66 0.98 19.39 2.94
C SER A 66 0.12 20.57 3.41
N SER A 67 -0.21 21.49 2.49
CA SER A 67 -1.08 22.65 2.78
C SER A 67 -2.52 22.23 3.14
N CYS A 68 -2.98 21.10 2.59
CA CYS A 68 -4.34 20.59 2.81
C CYS A 68 -4.39 19.23 3.50
N HIS A 69 -3.35 18.42 3.40
CA HIS A 69 -3.31 17.05 3.88
C HIS A 69 -2.23 16.81 4.93
N GLY A 70 -2.60 16.32 6.09
CA GLY A 70 -1.66 15.89 7.12
C GLY A 70 -1.16 14.46 6.95
N LEU A 71 -0.08 14.13 7.70
CA LEU A 71 0.47 12.78 7.87
C LEU A 71 0.64 12.45 9.37
N LYS A 72 -0.40 12.66 10.14
CA LYS A 72 -0.37 12.63 11.63
C LYS A 72 0.10 11.31 12.25
N TYR A 73 0.11 10.22 11.51
CA TYR A 73 0.57 8.92 12.01
C TYR A 73 2.01 8.60 11.61
N VAL A 74 2.68 9.49 10.88
CA VAL A 74 4.06 9.30 10.44
C VAL A 74 5.01 10.08 11.34
N PRO A 75 5.86 9.42 12.16
CA PRO A 75 6.87 10.12 12.96
C PRO A 75 7.99 10.67 12.07
N LEU A 76 8.41 11.91 12.30
CA LEU A 76 9.46 12.56 11.51
C LEU A 76 10.78 11.77 11.52
N ARG A 77 11.13 11.10 12.65
CA ARG A 77 12.32 10.25 12.75
C ARG A 77 12.38 9.11 11.74
N THR A 78 11.22 8.64 11.21
CA THR A 78 11.19 7.54 10.23
C THR A 78 11.77 7.94 8.87
N LEU A 79 11.94 9.23 8.61
CA LEU A 79 12.64 9.72 7.42
C LEU A 79 14.12 9.27 7.39
N ALA A 80 14.71 8.93 8.56
CA ALA A 80 16.06 8.36 8.65
C ALA A 80 16.12 6.83 8.42
N ASP A 81 14.98 6.15 8.27
CA ASP A 81 14.97 4.69 8.06
C ASP A 81 15.71 4.34 6.76
N LYS A 82 16.71 3.45 6.86
CA LYS A 82 17.59 3.06 5.74
C LYS A 82 16.85 2.34 4.61
N ASP A 83 15.78 1.62 4.95
CA ASP A 83 14.90 0.94 4.00
C ASP A 83 13.78 1.87 3.48
N GLY A 84 13.88 3.17 3.76
CA GLY A 84 12.96 4.21 3.36
C GLY A 84 13.72 5.37 2.68
N LEU A 85 13.51 6.61 3.16
CA LEU A 85 14.13 7.80 2.58
C LEU A 85 15.64 7.92 2.90
N GLY A 86 16.10 7.35 4.02
CA GLY A 86 17.50 7.25 4.36
C GLY A 86 18.20 8.58 4.64
N TYR A 87 17.47 9.61 5.06
CA TYR A 87 18.07 10.87 5.45
C TYR A 87 18.97 10.70 6.68
N SER A 88 20.00 11.54 6.77
CA SER A 88 20.80 11.62 7.99
C SER A 88 19.98 12.21 9.14
N GLU A 89 20.38 11.93 10.39
CA GLU A 89 19.70 12.49 11.56
C GLU A 89 19.68 14.03 11.55
N ASP A 90 20.74 14.67 11.01
CA ASP A 90 20.81 16.13 10.88
C ASP A 90 19.85 16.66 9.83
N GLN A 91 19.69 15.95 8.70
CA GLN A 91 18.69 16.30 7.69
C GLN A 91 17.27 16.17 8.24
N VAL A 92 16.97 15.10 8.98
CA VAL A 92 15.67 14.92 9.62
C VAL A 92 15.39 16.02 10.64
N ARG A 93 16.42 16.45 11.41
CA ARG A 93 16.26 17.54 12.36
C ARG A 93 15.98 18.86 11.65
N ALA A 94 16.75 19.18 10.62
CA ALA A 94 16.52 20.38 9.81
C ALA A 94 15.15 20.37 9.13
N TYR A 95 14.71 19.22 8.64
CA TYR A 95 13.37 19.08 8.04
C TYR A 95 12.27 19.25 9.10
N ALA A 96 12.44 18.71 10.31
CA ALA A 96 11.46 18.85 11.38
C ALA A 96 11.21 20.32 11.77
N GLU A 97 12.25 21.15 11.74
CA GLU A 97 12.16 22.57 12.08
C GLU A 97 11.23 23.40 11.16
N TYR A 98 10.85 22.86 10.00
CA TYR A 98 9.81 23.49 9.14
C TYR A 98 8.41 23.47 9.76
N TYR A 99 8.17 22.61 10.76
CA TYR A 99 6.86 22.43 11.37
C TYR A 99 6.84 23.03 12.77
N GLU A 100 5.73 23.70 13.09
CA GLU A 100 5.42 24.12 14.45
C GLU A 100 4.38 23.19 15.05
N ILE A 101 4.62 22.74 16.29
CA ILE A 101 3.77 21.82 17.02
C ILE A 101 3.39 22.45 18.34
N PHE A 102 2.08 22.45 18.67
CA PHE A 102 1.60 22.89 19.98
C PHE A 102 2.11 21.96 21.06
N ASP A 103 2.81 22.53 22.03
CA ASP A 103 3.34 21.84 23.19
C ASP A 103 2.44 22.15 24.42
N PRO A 104 1.68 21.14 24.92
CA PRO A 104 0.78 21.37 26.04
C PRO A 104 1.48 21.72 27.37
N GLU A 105 2.79 21.38 27.50
CA GLU A 105 3.56 21.70 28.71
C GLU A 105 4.00 23.16 28.72
N LEU A 106 4.27 23.72 27.53
CA LEU A 106 4.65 25.12 27.36
C LEU A 106 3.43 26.05 27.16
N ASP A 107 2.27 25.47 26.84
CA ASP A 107 1.07 26.20 26.39
C ASP A 107 1.38 27.14 25.21
N ASP A 108 2.27 26.71 24.34
CA ASP A 108 2.76 27.49 23.18
C ASP A 108 3.23 26.57 22.06
N TYR A 109 3.48 27.17 20.88
CA TYR A 109 4.03 26.46 19.73
C TYR A 109 5.55 26.42 19.82
N ARG A 110 6.14 25.27 19.44
CA ARG A 110 7.56 25.09 19.30
C ARG A 110 7.89 24.45 17.95
N ALA A 111 9.14 24.61 17.48
CA ALA A 111 9.64 23.83 16.35
C ALA A 111 9.54 22.33 16.67
N ALA A 112 9.13 21.55 15.67
CA ALA A 112 9.07 20.10 15.80
C ALA A 112 10.47 19.50 15.89
N VAL A 113 10.56 18.35 16.55
CA VAL A 113 11.77 17.54 16.66
C VAL A 113 11.54 16.18 15.99
N PRO A 114 12.57 15.39 15.70
CA PRO A 114 12.41 14.08 15.05
C PRO A 114 11.48 13.08 15.78
N ALA A 115 11.27 13.27 17.08
CA ALA A 115 10.34 12.45 17.86
C ALA A 115 8.86 12.77 17.59
N ASP A 116 8.57 13.96 17.10
CA ASP A 116 7.22 14.39 16.76
C ASP A 116 6.75 13.71 15.45
N HIS A 117 5.46 13.86 15.18
CA HIS A 117 4.84 13.40 13.94
C HIS A 117 4.66 14.58 12.98
N PHE A 118 4.45 14.28 11.73
CA PHE A 118 3.94 15.28 10.79
C PHE A 118 2.64 15.89 11.32
N PRO A 119 2.38 17.17 11.07
CA PRO A 119 1.15 17.83 11.53
C PRO A 119 -0.11 17.17 11.00
N ALA A 120 -1.17 17.23 11.82
CA ALA A 120 -2.52 17.00 11.34
C ALA A 120 -3.04 18.30 10.72
N VAL A 121 -3.63 18.23 9.53
CA VAL A 121 -4.36 19.36 8.92
C VAL A 121 -5.84 19.05 9.05
N VAL A 122 -6.57 19.86 9.81
CA VAL A 122 -8.00 19.66 10.08
C VAL A 122 -8.91 20.68 9.42
N ASP A 123 -8.41 21.88 9.18
CA ASP A 123 -9.21 23.02 8.72
C ASP A 123 -9.56 22.94 7.21
N ALA A 124 -8.76 22.22 6.43
CA ALA A 124 -8.98 22.06 4.99
C ALA A 124 -10.12 21.10 4.63
N GLY A 125 -10.65 20.34 5.59
CA GLY A 125 -11.66 19.31 5.34
C GLY A 125 -11.15 18.13 4.49
N ALA A 126 -9.84 18.09 4.21
CA ALA A 126 -9.18 17.06 3.42
C ALA A 126 -8.80 15.86 4.31
N PRO A 127 -8.81 14.62 3.79
CA PRO A 127 -8.43 13.46 4.56
C PRO A 127 -6.93 13.43 4.85
N ASP A 128 -6.56 12.90 6.03
CA ASP A 128 -5.17 12.59 6.37
C ASP A 128 -4.63 11.47 5.46
N LEU A 129 -3.41 11.65 4.93
CA LEU A 129 -2.82 10.74 3.94
C LEU A 129 -1.96 9.62 4.54
N SER A 130 -1.72 9.61 5.84
CA SER A 130 -0.82 8.64 6.50
C SER A 130 -1.09 7.17 6.12
N LEU A 131 -2.34 6.80 5.90
CA LEU A 131 -2.75 5.42 5.58
C LEU A 131 -3.46 5.30 4.23
N MET A 132 -3.51 6.37 3.43
CA MET A 132 -4.35 6.44 2.24
C MET A 132 -4.01 5.36 1.22
N ALA A 133 -2.73 5.13 0.95
CA ALA A 133 -2.29 4.12 0.00
C ALA A 133 -2.74 2.69 0.40
N LYS A 134 -2.79 2.38 1.69
CA LYS A 134 -3.30 1.08 2.18
C LYS A 134 -4.81 1.04 2.34
N ALA A 135 -5.45 2.16 2.63
CA ALA A 135 -6.90 2.26 2.71
C ALA A 135 -7.58 2.03 1.34
N ARG A 136 -6.85 2.25 0.25
CA ARG A 136 -7.31 1.99 -1.12
C ARG A 136 -6.81 0.67 -1.70
N ALA A 137 -5.90 -0.03 -1.02
CA ALA A 137 -5.38 -1.32 -1.46
C ALA A 137 -6.51 -2.35 -1.65
N GLY A 138 -6.49 -3.02 -2.80
CA GLY A 138 -7.43 -4.07 -3.15
C GLY A 138 -8.84 -3.64 -3.55
N PHE A 139 -9.20 -2.36 -3.41
CA PHE A 139 -10.52 -1.86 -3.79
C PHE A 139 -10.55 -1.20 -5.16
N HIS A 140 -9.50 -0.48 -5.51
CA HIS A 140 -9.42 0.34 -6.72
C HIS A 140 -8.15 0.11 -7.55
N GLY A 141 -7.35 -0.88 -7.17
CA GLY A 141 -6.17 -1.26 -7.95
C GLY A 141 -6.53 -2.04 -9.22
N PRO A 142 -5.67 -2.03 -10.23
CA PRO A 142 -5.93 -2.70 -11.51
C PRO A 142 -6.04 -4.21 -11.38
N TYR A 143 -5.44 -4.80 -10.35
CA TYR A 143 -5.32 -6.25 -10.18
C TYR A 143 -6.25 -6.85 -9.13
N GLY A 144 -7.00 -6.04 -8.38
CA GLY A 144 -7.86 -6.51 -7.31
C GLY A 144 -7.10 -7.10 -6.11
N THR A 145 -7.70 -8.06 -5.41
CA THR A 145 -7.19 -8.64 -4.16
C THR A 145 -6.62 -10.06 -4.32
N GLY A 146 -5.90 -10.53 -3.31
CA GLY A 146 -5.43 -11.91 -3.21
C GLY A 146 -4.05 -12.17 -3.82
N ILE A 147 -3.89 -13.31 -4.51
CA ILE A 147 -2.60 -13.72 -5.07
C ILE A 147 -2.06 -12.71 -6.08
N SER A 148 -2.94 -12.03 -6.82
CA SER A 148 -2.56 -11.00 -7.76
C SER A 148 -1.79 -9.86 -7.10
N GLN A 149 -2.21 -9.42 -5.92
CA GLN A 149 -1.49 -8.40 -5.16
C GLN A 149 -0.08 -8.81 -4.74
N LEU A 150 0.15 -10.11 -4.58
CA LEU A 150 1.48 -10.62 -4.20
C LEU A 150 2.52 -10.39 -5.30
N VAL A 151 2.07 -10.36 -6.55
CA VAL A 151 2.93 -10.25 -7.75
C VAL A 151 2.91 -8.83 -8.33
N ASN A 152 1.73 -8.25 -8.42
CA ASN A 152 1.47 -7.01 -9.16
C ASN A 152 1.26 -5.78 -8.25
N GLY A 153 1.47 -5.92 -6.94
CA GLY A 153 1.29 -4.81 -6.01
C GLY A 153 -0.10 -4.71 -5.40
N MET A 154 -0.28 -3.71 -4.55
CA MET A 154 -1.48 -3.57 -3.70
C MET A 154 -2.59 -2.73 -4.34
N GLY A 155 -2.33 -2.02 -5.41
CA GLY A 155 -3.29 -1.17 -6.13
C GLY A 155 -3.58 0.18 -5.47
N GLY A 156 -3.03 0.44 -4.29
CA GLY A 156 -3.23 1.70 -3.58
C GLY A 156 -2.42 2.87 -4.16
N PRO A 157 -1.10 2.71 -4.36
CA PRO A 157 -0.28 3.72 -5.03
C PRO A 157 -0.77 4.01 -6.44
N GLU A 158 -1.17 2.98 -7.20
CA GLU A 158 -1.72 3.10 -8.56
C GLU A 158 -3.01 3.92 -8.56
N TYR A 159 -3.87 3.69 -7.54
CA TYR A 159 -5.06 4.51 -7.36
C TYR A 159 -4.72 5.97 -7.10
N ILE A 160 -3.73 6.27 -6.24
CA ILE A 160 -3.31 7.63 -5.94
C ILE A 160 -2.74 8.31 -7.19
N ALA A 161 -1.81 7.66 -7.90
CA ALA A 161 -1.23 8.19 -9.13
C ALA A 161 -2.29 8.38 -10.22
N SER A 162 -3.23 7.44 -10.37
CA SER A 162 -4.35 7.56 -11.31
C SER A 162 -5.30 8.69 -10.94
N LEU A 163 -5.55 8.92 -9.64
CA LEU A 163 -6.38 10.02 -9.16
C LEU A 163 -5.74 11.37 -9.51
N LEU A 164 -4.45 11.52 -9.24
CA LEU A 164 -3.73 12.77 -9.48
C LEU A 164 -3.63 13.12 -10.97
N THR A 165 -3.57 12.12 -11.84
CA THR A 165 -3.45 12.29 -13.31
C THR A 165 -4.77 12.13 -14.06
N GLY A 166 -5.87 11.84 -13.37
CA GLY A 166 -7.15 11.46 -13.97
C GLY A 166 -8.16 12.59 -14.14
N TYR A 167 -7.79 13.84 -13.90
CA TYR A 167 -8.68 14.99 -14.09
C TYR A 167 -8.91 15.25 -15.58
N THR A 168 -10.17 15.51 -15.96
CA THR A 168 -10.59 15.75 -17.35
C THR A 168 -10.66 17.22 -17.71
N GLY A 169 -10.66 18.11 -16.70
CA GLY A 169 -10.88 19.54 -16.85
C GLY A 169 -12.35 19.98 -16.79
N GLU A 170 -13.28 19.02 -16.67
CA GLU A 170 -14.70 19.33 -16.49
C GLU A 170 -15.01 19.64 -15.02
N GLU A 171 -15.84 20.65 -14.81
CA GLU A 171 -16.26 21.13 -13.50
C GLU A 171 -17.79 21.18 -13.40
N LYS A 172 -18.32 20.97 -12.20
CA LYS A 172 -19.72 21.24 -11.89
C LYS A 172 -19.87 21.89 -10.52
N GLU A 173 -20.84 22.76 -10.40
CA GLU A 173 -21.25 23.30 -9.10
C GLU A 173 -22.50 22.57 -8.60
N GLU A 174 -22.44 22.08 -7.39
CA GLU A 174 -23.55 21.37 -6.75
C GLU A 174 -23.55 21.70 -5.24
N TYR A 175 -24.70 22.12 -4.73
CA TYR A 175 -24.88 22.53 -3.31
C TYR A 175 -23.91 23.61 -2.82
N GLY A 176 -23.48 24.52 -3.71
CA GLY A 176 -22.53 25.59 -3.38
C GLY A 176 -21.07 25.16 -3.26
N SER A 177 -20.75 23.96 -3.74
CA SER A 177 -19.39 23.45 -3.84
C SER A 177 -19.04 23.09 -5.28
N VAL A 178 -17.81 23.33 -5.67
CA VAL A 178 -17.28 22.94 -6.98
C VAL A 178 -16.75 21.51 -6.89
N PHE A 179 -17.11 20.70 -7.88
CA PHE A 179 -16.61 19.35 -8.07
C PHE A 179 -15.93 19.22 -9.42
N TYR A 180 -14.87 18.46 -9.45
CA TYR A 180 -14.03 18.25 -10.64
C TYR A 180 -14.21 16.82 -11.14
N GLU A 181 -14.37 16.65 -12.46
CA GLU A 181 -14.46 15.30 -13.02
C GLU A 181 -13.11 14.61 -12.99
N ASN A 182 -13.12 13.36 -12.53
CA ASN A 182 -11.92 12.54 -12.40
C ASN A 182 -12.24 11.08 -12.78
N THR A 183 -11.45 10.52 -13.69
CA THR A 183 -11.65 9.18 -14.24
C THR A 183 -11.39 8.05 -13.24
N ALA A 184 -10.51 8.28 -12.26
CA ALA A 184 -10.14 7.28 -11.24
C ALA A 184 -11.03 7.34 -9.99
N TYR A 185 -11.69 8.48 -9.74
CA TYR A 185 -12.51 8.64 -8.54
C TYR A 185 -13.85 7.90 -8.67
N PRO A 186 -14.27 7.11 -7.66
CA PRO A 186 -15.58 6.47 -7.66
C PRO A 186 -16.71 7.51 -7.72
N GLY A 187 -17.59 7.38 -8.71
CA GLY A 187 -18.64 8.38 -8.95
C GLY A 187 -18.20 9.56 -9.80
N LYS A 188 -16.96 9.59 -10.27
CA LYS A 188 -16.35 10.56 -11.18
C LYS A 188 -16.17 11.99 -10.67
N TRP A 189 -16.87 12.43 -9.66
CA TRP A 189 -16.85 13.82 -9.20
C TRP A 189 -16.22 13.94 -7.82
N ILE A 190 -15.11 14.65 -7.73
CA ILE A 190 -14.34 14.86 -6.50
C ILE A 190 -14.27 16.35 -6.14
N ALA A 191 -14.37 16.65 -4.86
CA ALA A 191 -14.28 18.05 -4.37
C ALA A 191 -12.84 18.59 -4.36
N MET A 192 -11.82 17.72 -4.43
CA MET A 192 -10.41 18.13 -4.51
C MET A 192 -10.14 18.71 -5.90
N ALA A 193 -9.71 19.96 -5.98
CA ALA A 193 -9.22 20.56 -7.23
C ALA A 193 -7.95 19.83 -7.72
N PRO A 194 -7.65 19.83 -9.03
CA PRO A 194 -6.40 19.29 -9.55
C PRO A 194 -5.19 19.85 -8.80
N PRO A 195 -4.41 19.03 -8.08
CA PRO A 195 -3.29 19.55 -7.29
C PRO A 195 -1.98 19.61 -8.08
N LEU A 196 -1.87 18.86 -9.19
CA LEU A 196 -0.68 18.78 -10.03
C LEU A 196 -1.01 19.22 -11.46
N TYR A 197 -0.10 19.98 -12.06
CA TYR A 197 -0.16 20.42 -13.46
C TYR A 197 1.07 19.99 -14.25
N GLY A 198 2.08 19.47 -13.57
CA GLY A 198 3.42 19.21 -14.06
C GLY A 198 4.32 20.44 -13.94
N GLU A 199 5.60 20.22 -13.68
CA GLU A 199 6.59 21.25 -13.35
C GLU A 199 6.24 22.00 -12.04
N ASP A 200 5.48 21.34 -11.15
CA ASP A 200 5.08 21.91 -9.85
C ASP A 200 6.24 21.89 -8.85
N VAL A 201 7.20 20.98 -9.02
CA VAL A 201 8.36 20.80 -8.15
C VAL A 201 9.65 20.64 -8.96
N ASP A 202 10.69 21.39 -8.60
CA ASP A 202 12.00 21.25 -9.21
C ASP A 202 12.82 20.13 -8.55
N TYR A 203 13.30 19.16 -9.33
CA TYR A 203 14.14 18.07 -8.85
C TYR A 203 15.62 18.35 -9.05
N ASP A 204 16.43 18.20 -8.00
CA ASP A 204 17.87 18.45 -8.04
C ASP A 204 18.66 17.33 -8.75
N ASP A 205 18.05 16.16 -8.95
CA ASP A 205 18.65 14.99 -9.59
C ASP A 205 18.44 14.95 -11.11
N GLY A 206 17.74 15.94 -11.68
CA GLY A 206 17.45 16.02 -13.11
C GLY A 206 16.39 15.03 -13.57
N HIS A 207 15.66 14.40 -12.65
CA HIS A 207 14.50 13.57 -12.99
C HIS A 207 13.39 14.44 -13.63
N ALA A 208 12.57 13.84 -14.49
CA ALA A 208 11.44 14.53 -15.09
C ALA A 208 10.43 14.93 -14.00
N ASN A 209 9.92 16.15 -14.08
CA ASN A 209 8.89 16.69 -13.20
C ASN A 209 7.56 16.91 -13.94
N ASP A 210 7.27 16.07 -14.93
CA ASP A 210 5.94 16.04 -15.53
C ASP A 210 4.91 15.45 -14.55
N ILE A 211 3.63 15.72 -14.81
CA ILE A 211 2.52 15.31 -13.93
C ILE A 211 2.50 13.83 -13.60
N TYR A 212 2.95 12.94 -14.53
CA TYR A 212 2.99 11.49 -14.29
C TYR A 212 4.12 11.12 -13.34
N SER A 213 5.29 11.74 -13.52
CA SER A 213 6.46 11.53 -12.66
C SER A 213 6.18 12.02 -11.24
N GLU A 214 5.65 13.23 -11.07
CA GLU A 214 5.28 13.78 -9.76
C GLU A 214 4.21 12.94 -9.05
N ALA A 215 3.16 12.53 -9.80
CA ALA A 215 2.10 11.69 -9.26
C ALA A 215 2.61 10.30 -8.82
N GLN A 216 3.52 9.70 -9.58
CA GLN A 216 4.12 8.42 -9.26
C GLN A 216 5.06 8.53 -8.05
N ASP A 217 5.87 9.57 -7.98
CA ASP A 217 6.80 9.80 -6.89
C ASP A 217 6.06 10.03 -5.55
N VAL A 218 5.03 10.89 -5.54
CA VAL A 218 4.24 11.11 -4.32
C VAL A 218 3.41 9.89 -3.92
N ALA A 219 2.90 9.10 -4.89
CA ALA A 219 2.20 7.86 -4.60
C ALA A 219 3.12 6.82 -3.95
N ALA A 220 4.37 6.71 -4.41
CA ALA A 220 5.40 5.88 -3.81
C ALA A 220 5.72 6.31 -2.37
N PHE A 221 5.89 7.61 -2.15
CA PHE A 221 6.10 8.16 -0.80
C PHE A 221 4.90 7.88 0.12
N LEU A 222 3.68 8.07 -0.33
CA LEU A 222 2.48 7.78 0.46
C LEU A 222 2.31 6.28 0.75
N MET A 223 2.79 5.41 -0.13
CA MET A 223 2.83 3.97 0.16
C MET A 223 3.86 3.65 1.25
N TRP A 224 5.03 4.28 1.21
CA TRP A 224 6.00 4.17 2.29
C TRP A 224 5.44 4.74 3.61
N ALA A 225 4.80 5.89 3.58
CA ALA A 225 4.17 6.49 4.76
C ALA A 225 3.16 5.55 5.42
N ALA A 226 2.35 4.84 4.61
CA ALA A 226 1.37 3.88 5.07
C ALA A 226 1.98 2.55 5.55
N GLU A 227 3.16 2.17 5.07
CA GLU A 227 3.85 0.94 5.45
C GLU A 227 5.39 1.08 5.43
N PRO A 228 5.99 1.83 6.37
CA PRO A 228 7.44 2.04 6.40
C PRO A 228 8.24 0.76 6.67
N LYS A 229 7.61 -0.28 7.21
CA LYS A 229 8.24 -1.57 7.50
C LYS A 229 7.93 -2.66 6.45
N MET A 230 7.46 -2.30 5.27
CA MET A 230 7.14 -3.26 4.20
C MET A 230 8.35 -4.13 3.82
N MET A 231 9.54 -3.57 3.71
CA MET A 231 10.75 -4.32 3.37
C MET A 231 11.08 -5.37 4.43
N ALA A 232 11.04 -5.00 5.70
CA ALA A 232 11.24 -5.93 6.82
C ALA A 232 10.15 -7.03 6.86
N ARG A 233 8.89 -6.67 6.57
CA ARG A 233 7.79 -7.63 6.48
C ARG A 233 8.00 -8.64 5.35
N LYS A 234 8.38 -8.19 4.16
CA LYS A 234 8.65 -9.06 3.00
C LYS A 234 9.79 -10.03 3.29
N HIS A 235 10.90 -9.53 3.83
CA HIS A 235 12.04 -10.36 4.22
C HIS A 235 11.65 -11.42 5.26
N SER A 236 10.99 -11.02 6.35
CA SER A 236 10.56 -11.94 7.40
C SER A 236 9.53 -12.95 6.87
N GLY A 237 8.62 -12.51 6.00
CA GLY A 237 7.64 -13.36 5.34
C GLY A 237 8.29 -14.43 4.46
N PHE A 238 9.29 -14.06 3.66
CA PHE A 238 10.04 -15.00 2.82
C PHE A 238 10.77 -16.07 3.66
N VAL A 239 11.49 -15.64 4.69
CA VAL A 239 12.18 -16.56 5.63
C VAL A 239 11.16 -17.48 6.31
N GLY A 240 10.02 -16.95 6.76
CA GLY A 240 8.94 -17.72 7.37
C GLY A 240 8.38 -18.80 6.44
N VAL A 241 8.12 -18.44 5.17
CA VAL A 241 7.62 -19.38 4.16
C VAL A 241 8.64 -20.51 3.92
N LEU A 242 9.93 -20.19 3.77
CA LEU A 242 10.97 -21.21 3.60
C LEU A 242 11.03 -22.17 4.79
N PHE A 243 10.96 -21.63 6.00
CA PHE A 243 10.93 -22.46 7.22
C PHE A 243 9.71 -23.37 7.26
N LEU A 244 8.51 -22.85 6.94
CA LEU A 244 7.28 -23.64 6.92
C LEU A 244 7.29 -24.72 5.84
N VAL A 245 7.86 -24.45 4.67
CA VAL A 245 8.04 -25.46 3.62
C VAL A 245 8.94 -26.58 4.11
N LEU A 246 10.11 -26.25 4.70
CA LEU A 246 11.03 -27.24 5.25
C LEU A 246 10.36 -28.07 6.35
N LEU A 247 9.67 -27.42 7.29
CA LEU A 247 8.93 -28.09 8.36
C LEU A 247 7.86 -29.04 7.79
N SER A 248 7.11 -28.59 6.79
CA SER A 248 6.07 -29.41 6.15
C SER A 248 6.65 -30.65 5.49
N VAL A 249 7.78 -30.54 4.81
CA VAL A 249 8.50 -31.69 4.21
C VAL A 249 8.95 -32.67 5.29
N LEU A 250 9.55 -32.17 6.37
CA LEU A 250 10.02 -33.06 7.48
C LEU A 250 8.84 -33.74 8.16
N LEU A 251 7.75 -33.05 8.43
CA LEU A 251 6.54 -33.65 9.00
C LEU A 251 5.92 -34.68 8.06
N TYR A 252 5.86 -34.40 6.76
CA TYR A 252 5.39 -35.36 5.77
C TYR A 252 6.25 -36.64 5.76
N LEU A 253 7.58 -36.52 5.74
CA LEU A 253 8.50 -37.65 5.75
C LEU A 253 8.39 -38.44 7.04
N THR A 254 8.28 -37.80 8.19
CA THR A 254 8.07 -38.42 9.49
C THR A 254 6.76 -39.19 9.52
N ASN A 255 5.66 -38.57 9.10
CA ASN A 255 4.36 -39.20 9.02
C ASN A 255 4.39 -40.45 8.09
N LYS A 256 4.99 -40.30 6.90
CA LYS A 256 5.17 -41.39 5.95
C LYS A 256 5.95 -42.57 6.58
N ARG A 257 6.99 -42.27 7.35
CA ARG A 257 7.81 -43.30 8.03
C ARG A 257 7.04 -44.02 9.14
N LEU A 258 6.30 -43.29 9.95
CA LEU A 258 5.49 -43.84 11.04
C LEU A 258 4.37 -44.75 10.54
N TRP A 259 3.72 -44.42 9.43
CA TRP A 259 2.60 -45.19 8.88
C TRP A 259 3.03 -46.34 7.94
N ALA A 260 4.30 -46.39 7.53
CA ALA A 260 4.80 -47.42 6.62
C ALA A 260 4.60 -48.89 7.12
N PRO A 261 4.87 -49.24 8.39
CA PRO A 261 4.65 -50.61 8.88
C PRO A 261 3.17 -50.99 8.87
N ILE A 262 2.29 -50.08 9.32
CA ILE A 262 0.84 -50.34 9.40
C ILE A 262 0.24 -50.61 8.00
N LYS A 263 0.70 -49.84 6.98
CA LYS A 263 0.27 -50.07 5.59
C LYS A 263 0.77 -51.41 5.03
N LYS A 264 1.95 -51.89 5.44
CA LYS A 264 2.46 -53.17 5.00
C LYS A 264 1.62 -54.34 5.56
N GLU A 265 1.23 -54.30 6.83
CA GLU A 265 0.38 -55.32 7.45
C GLU A 265 -1.01 -55.37 6.80
N SER A 266 -1.62 -54.25 6.46
CA SER A 266 -2.92 -54.19 5.81
C SER A 266 -2.96 -54.71 4.37
N ILE A 267 -1.82 -54.85 3.70
CA ILE A 267 -1.71 -55.38 2.33
C ILE A 267 -1.41 -56.90 2.37
N SER A 268 -0.87 -57.42 3.48
CA SER A 268 -0.51 -58.83 3.63
C SER A 268 -1.62 -59.69 4.27
N SER A 269 -2.68 -59.10 4.76
CA SER A 269 -3.90 -59.72 5.24
C SER A 269 -5.02 -59.68 4.17
#